data_b34bb4d0e72c38224c23c2851737f00a
#
_entry.id   b34bb4d0e72c38224c23c2851737f00a
#
_cell.length_a   1.000
_cell.length_b   1.000
_cell.length_c   1.000
_cell.angle_alpha   90.00
_cell.angle_beta   90.00
_cell.angle_gamma   90.00
#
_symmetry.space_group_name_H-M   'P 1'
#
loop_
_entity.id
_entity.type
_entity.pdbx_description
1 polymer ?
#
loop_
_entity_poly.entity_id
_entity_poly.type
_entity_poly.pdbx_seq_one_letter_code
_entity_poly.pdbx_strand_id
1 'polypeptide(L)'
;MDVRMFSNPAQMAAGYLPEECGMNGVCSCYFVVEGDGGVYPCDFYCLDEWKLGTVEDSLHQLLQSEKAIQFIATSRCENEKCKKCSYFILCHGGCRRWREPVTDGCGSANQLCEAYEIFFRYTWERIHRLGQYILQRYR
;
A
#
# COMPACT_ATOMS: atom_id res chain seq x y z
N MET A 1 3.81 -12.03 19.96
CA MET A 1 2.74 -12.00 18.95
C MET A 1 2.82 -10.65 18.26
N ASP A 2 3.06 -10.65 16.97
CA ASP A 2 3.07 -9.42 16.16
C ASP A 2 1.70 -9.22 15.50
N VAL A 3 1.19 -8.01 15.54
CA VAL A 3 -0.06 -7.62 14.89
C VAL A 3 0.25 -6.43 14.00
N ARG A 4 0.30 -6.65 12.70
CA ARG A 4 0.72 -5.64 11.69
C ARG A 4 0.00 -4.30 11.82
N MET A 5 -1.28 -4.32 12.15
CA MET A 5 -2.07 -3.10 12.36
C MET A 5 -1.52 -2.21 13.50
N PHE A 6 -0.75 -2.76 14.42
CA PHE A 6 -0.10 -2.00 15.49
C PHE A 6 1.38 -1.78 15.23
N SER A 7 2.11 -2.80 14.74
CA SER A 7 3.55 -2.71 14.53
C SER A 7 3.92 -1.78 13.39
N ASN A 8 3.21 -1.81 12.26
CA ASN A 8 3.46 -0.91 11.14
C ASN A 8 3.37 0.57 11.52
N PRO A 9 2.24 1.07 12.07
CA PRO A 9 2.16 2.48 12.45
C PRO A 9 3.21 2.91 13.49
N ALA A 10 3.60 2.01 14.40
CA ALA A 10 4.65 2.31 15.37
C ALA A 10 6.04 2.43 14.71
N GLN A 11 6.36 1.56 13.75
CA GLN A 11 7.57 1.65 12.95
C GLN A 11 7.57 2.90 12.07
N MET A 12 6.46 3.23 11.43
CA MET A 12 6.32 4.45 10.64
C MET A 12 6.47 5.71 11.48
N ALA A 13 5.94 5.72 12.71
CA ALA A 13 6.15 6.82 13.65
C ALA A 13 7.63 6.94 14.11
N ALA A 14 8.41 5.87 14.01
CA ALA A 14 9.85 5.86 14.19
C ALA A 14 10.64 6.22 12.91
N GLY A 15 9.97 6.52 11.80
CA GLY A 15 10.59 6.90 10.53
C GLY A 15 10.98 5.72 9.64
N TYR A 16 10.57 4.51 9.95
CA TYR A 16 10.78 3.34 9.09
C TYR A 16 9.69 3.26 8.01
N LEU A 17 10.02 2.63 6.89
CA LEU A 17 9.03 2.30 5.87
C LEU A 17 8.07 1.22 6.41
N PRO A 18 6.78 1.25 6.03
CA PRO A 18 5.85 0.21 6.43
C PRO A 18 6.21 -1.13 5.78
N GLU A 19 6.07 -2.21 6.53
CA GLU A 19 6.17 -3.57 6.00
C GLU A 19 4.95 -3.91 5.12
N GLU A 20 3.80 -3.40 5.50
CA GLU A 20 2.56 -3.60 4.75
C GLU A 20 2.50 -2.69 3.52
N CYS A 21 2.50 -3.29 2.32
CA CYS A 21 2.50 -2.57 1.04
C CYS A 21 1.32 -1.58 0.90
N GLY A 22 0.17 -1.90 1.50
CA GLY A 22 -1.00 -1.03 1.50
C GLY A 22 -0.77 0.32 2.21
N MET A 23 0.24 0.43 3.06
CA MET A 23 0.58 1.67 3.77
C MET A 23 1.74 2.45 3.12
N ASN A 24 2.24 2.02 1.97
CA ASN A 24 3.31 2.72 1.24
C ASN A 24 2.83 3.90 0.38
N GLY A 25 1.52 3.99 0.13
CA GLY A 25 0.95 5.04 -0.74
C GLY A 25 1.15 4.81 -2.23
N VAL A 26 1.94 3.83 -2.61
CA VAL A 26 2.20 3.41 -3.99
C VAL A 26 2.38 1.90 -4.04
N CYS A 27 1.79 1.25 -5.05
CA CYS A 27 1.98 -0.18 -5.27
C CYS A 27 3.35 -0.49 -5.88
N SER A 28 3.83 -1.69 -5.63
CA SER A 28 4.91 -2.35 -6.36
C SER A 28 4.37 -3.64 -6.97
N CYS A 29 4.98 -4.10 -8.07
CA CYS A 29 4.70 -5.43 -8.60
C CYS A 29 5.56 -6.43 -7.82
N TYR A 30 4.95 -7.32 -7.05
CA TYR A 30 5.66 -8.39 -6.33
C TYR A 30 5.47 -9.77 -6.98
N PHE A 31 4.80 -9.80 -8.14
CA PHE A 31 4.57 -10.93 -9.01
C PHE A 31 3.89 -12.13 -8.33
N VAL A 32 2.66 -12.31 -8.71
CA VAL A 32 1.89 -13.51 -8.39
C VAL A 32 1.82 -14.37 -9.64
N VAL A 33 2.08 -15.66 -9.49
CA VAL A 33 2.01 -16.64 -10.57
C VAL A 33 0.78 -17.50 -10.35
N GLU A 34 -0.10 -17.55 -11.33
CA GLU A 34 -1.27 -18.42 -11.33
C GLU A 34 -0.93 -19.79 -11.94
N GLY A 35 -1.82 -20.77 -11.75
CA GLY A 35 -1.60 -22.15 -12.18
C GLY A 35 -1.45 -22.35 -13.69
N ASP A 36 -1.87 -21.39 -14.51
CA ASP A 36 -1.67 -21.37 -15.97
C ASP A 36 -0.32 -20.77 -16.40
N GLY A 37 0.53 -20.40 -15.44
CA GLY A 37 1.79 -19.73 -15.69
C GLY A 37 1.66 -18.23 -15.94
N GLY A 38 0.46 -17.66 -15.82
CA GLY A 38 0.23 -16.22 -15.92
C GLY A 38 0.86 -15.45 -14.75
N VAL A 39 1.48 -14.31 -15.03
CA VAL A 39 2.12 -13.45 -14.04
C VAL A 39 1.33 -12.16 -13.88
N TYR A 40 1.04 -11.80 -12.62
CA TYR A 40 0.20 -10.66 -12.25
C TYR A 40 0.94 -9.75 -11.24
N PRO A 41 0.57 -8.45 -11.13
CA PRO A 41 1.28 -7.51 -10.27
C PRO A 41 1.05 -7.74 -8.78
N CYS A 42 -0.10 -8.31 -8.39
CA CYS A 42 -0.55 -8.42 -7.00
C CYS A 42 -1.65 -9.48 -6.89
N ASP A 43 -1.78 -10.13 -5.74
CA ASP A 43 -2.80 -11.14 -5.45
C ASP A 43 -4.25 -10.62 -5.59
N PHE A 44 -4.49 -9.32 -5.33
CA PHE A 44 -5.79 -8.69 -5.59
C PHE A 44 -6.06 -8.38 -7.06
N TYR A 45 -5.08 -8.57 -7.93
CA TYR A 45 -5.12 -8.19 -9.35
C TYR A 45 -4.73 -9.34 -10.28
N CYS A 46 -5.03 -10.59 -9.87
CA CYS A 46 -4.99 -11.76 -10.74
C CYS A 46 -6.21 -11.76 -11.69
N LEU A 47 -6.28 -10.74 -12.55
CA LEU A 47 -7.34 -10.51 -13.53
C LEU A 47 -6.69 -10.39 -14.90
N ASP A 48 -7.37 -10.88 -15.96
CA ASP A 48 -6.84 -10.89 -17.33
C ASP A 48 -6.40 -9.50 -17.81
N GLU A 49 -7.11 -8.47 -17.40
CA GLU A 49 -6.75 -7.07 -17.71
C GLU A 49 -5.41 -6.64 -17.11
N TRP A 50 -4.98 -7.28 -16.01
CA TRP A 50 -3.73 -6.98 -15.29
C TRP A 50 -2.64 -8.03 -15.50
N LYS A 51 -2.86 -9.02 -16.36
CA LYS A 51 -1.84 -10.01 -16.70
C LYS A 51 -0.62 -9.31 -17.33
N LEU A 52 0.53 -9.42 -16.68
CA LEU A 52 1.78 -8.78 -17.10
C LEU A 52 2.49 -9.58 -18.20
N GLY A 53 2.35 -10.90 -18.16
CA GLY A 53 2.99 -11.85 -19.03
C GLY A 53 2.87 -13.27 -18.49
N THR A 54 3.89 -14.08 -18.73
CA THR A 54 3.96 -15.48 -18.28
C THR A 54 5.30 -15.79 -17.58
N VAL A 55 5.43 -16.95 -17.00
CA VAL A 55 6.66 -17.44 -16.38
C VAL A 55 7.83 -17.61 -17.36
N GLU A 56 7.56 -17.57 -18.66
CA GLU A 56 8.58 -17.64 -19.71
C GLU A 56 9.24 -16.26 -19.96
N ASP A 57 8.59 -15.17 -19.51
CA ASP A 57 9.09 -13.83 -19.67
C ASP A 57 10.14 -13.50 -18.59
N SER A 58 11.16 -12.72 -18.94
CA SER A 58 12.12 -12.25 -17.96
C SER A 58 11.50 -11.24 -16.98
N LEU A 59 12.02 -11.16 -15.76
CA LEU A 59 11.58 -10.17 -14.76
C LEU A 59 11.67 -8.73 -15.30
N HIS A 60 12.68 -8.45 -16.12
CA HIS A 60 12.83 -7.14 -16.74
C HIS A 60 11.68 -6.84 -17.70
N GLN A 61 11.30 -7.79 -18.56
CA GLN A 61 10.16 -7.62 -19.47
C GLN A 61 8.86 -7.41 -18.72
N LEU A 62 8.61 -8.21 -17.67
CA LEU A 62 7.42 -8.09 -16.83
C LEU A 62 7.33 -6.71 -16.16
N LEU A 63 8.44 -6.20 -15.59
CA LEU A 63 8.48 -4.88 -14.94
C LEU A 63 8.34 -3.71 -15.93
N GLN A 64 8.81 -3.88 -17.16
CA GLN A 64 8.72 -2.86 -18.22
C GLN A 64 7.43 -2.96 -19.03
N SER A 65 6.55 -3.92 -18.72
CA SER A 65 5.27 -4.01 -19.41
C SER A 65 4.43 -2.76 -19.15
N GLU A 66 3.68 -2.34 -20.15
CA GLU A 66 2.77 -1.19 -20.05
C GLU A 66 1.82 -1.31 -18.85
N LYS A 67 1.31 -2.52 -18.62
CA LYS A 67 0.41 -2.82 -17.49
C LYS A 67 1.10 -2.69 -16.13
N ALA A 68 2.36 -3.11 -15.98
CA ALA A 68 3.11 -2.93 -14.73
C ALA A 68 3.34 -1.44 -14.44
N ILE A 69 3.75 -0.68 -15.45
CA ILE A 69 3.96 0.77 -15.34
C ILE A 69 2.64 1.46 -14.97
N GLN A 70 1.55 1.14 -15.66
CA GLN A 70 0.23 1.68 -15.39
C GLN A 70 -0.26 1.31 -13.98
N PHE A 71 -0.07 0.05 -13.56
CA PHE A 71 -0.46 -0.43 -12.24
C PHE A 71 0.20 0.38 -11.13
N ILE A 72 1.49 0.63 -11.24
CA ILE A 72 2.26 1.42 -10.27
C ILE A 72 1.83 2.90 -10.34
N ALA A 73 1.80 3.50 -11.53
CA ALA A 73 1.50 4.91 -11.70
C ALA A 73 0.11 5.29 -11.17
N THR A 74 -0.91 4.48 -11.49
CA THR A 74 -2.30 4.73 -11.06
C THR A 74 -2.58 4.34 -9.60
N SER A 75 -1.60 3.75 -8.91
CA SER A 75 -1.76 3.36 -7.50
C SER A 75 -1.53 4.50 -6.51
N ARG A 76 -0.96 5.62 -6.92
CA ARG A 76 -0.70 6.76 -6.03
C ARG A 76 -2.01 7.35 -5.52
N CYS A 77 -2.03 7.64 -4.22
CA CYS A 77 -3.20 8.26 -3.62
C CYS A 77 -3.09 9.78 -3.70
N GLU A 78 -3.88 10.39 -4.57
CA GLU A 78 -3.95 11.86 -4.74
C GLU A 78 -5.31 12.45 -4.32
N ASN A 79 -6.08 11.71 -3.53
CA ASN A 79 -7.40 12.13 -3.07
C ASN A 79 -7.32 13.38 -2.17
N GLU A 80 -8.15 14.39 -2.42
CA GLU A 80 -8.16 15.65 -1.69
C GLU A 80 -8.45 15.51 -0.18
N LYS A 81 -9.24 14.50 0.21
CA LYS A 81 -9.46 14.18 1.62
C LYS A 81 -8.15 13.73 2.27
N CYS A 82 -7.37 12.92 1.57
CA CYS A 82 -6.09 12.41 2.07
C CYS A 82 -5.05 13.53 2.20
N LYS A 83 -4.98 14.47 1.26
CA LYS A 83 -4.07 15.62 1.31
C LYS A 83 -4.26 16.50 2.55
N LYS A 84 -5.48 16.54 3.09
CA LYS A 84 -5.84 17.33 4.28
C LYS A 84 -5.89 16.52 5.57
N CYS A 85 -5.60 15.22 5.51
CA CYS A 85 -5.75 14.31 6.63
C CYS A 85 -4.49 14.28 7.51
N SER A 86 -4.65 14.54 8.81
CA SER A 86 -3.54 14.48 9.78
C SER A 86 -2.93 13.09 9.93
N TYR A 87 -3.68 12.03 9.61
CA TYR A 87 -3.25 10.64 9.70
C TYR A 87 -2.68 10.09 8.40
N PHE A 88 -2.60 10.91 7.34
CA PHE A 88 -2.06 10.47 6.05
C PHE A 88 -0.66 9.89 6.17
N ILE A 89 0.16 10.44 7.04
CA ILE A 89 1.52 9.97 7.33
C ILE A 89 1.59 8.51 7.80
N LEU A 90 0.49 7.96 8.34
CA LEU A 90 0.42 6.58 8.81
C LEU A 90 -0.29 5.63 7.85
N CYS A 91 -1.17 6.12 6.98
CA CYS A 91 -1.93 5.24 6.09
C CYS A 91 -1.64 5.44 4.60
N HIS A 92 -1.11 6.61 4.22
CA HIS A 92 -0.83 7.00 2.82
C HIS A 92 -2.00 6.70 1.85
N GLY A 93 -3.24 6.72 2.35
CA GLY A 93 -4.44 6.38 1.58
C GLY A 93 -4.78 4.89 1.56
N GLY A 94 -3.96 4.03 2.15
CA GLY A 94 -4.19 2.60 2.23
C GLY A 94 -4.05 1.87 0.88
N CYS A 95 -4.38 0.58 0.87
CA CYS A 95 -4.27 -0.25 -0.32
C CYS A 95 -5.13 0.27 -1.48
N ARG A 96 -4.58 0.25 -2.70
CA ARG A 96 -5.28 0.58 -3.94
C ARG A 96 -6.62 -0.16 -4.06
N ARG A 97 -6.67 -1.44 -3.70
CA ARG A 97 -7.88 -2.28 -3.81
C ARG A 97 -9.10 -1.67 -3.11
N TRP A 98 -8.88 -0.98 -2.01
CA TRP A 98 -9.94 -0.33 -1.24
C TRP A 98 -10.25 1.11 -1.69
N ARG A 99 -9.59 1.57 -2.76
CA ARG A 99 -9.79 2.90 -3.36
C ARG A 99 -10.43 2.85 -4.75
N GLU A 100 -10.80 1.67 -5.21
CA GLU A 100 -11.47 1.49 -6.50
C GLU A 100 -12.95 1.93 -6.47
N PRO A 101 -13.47 2.38 -7.62
CA PRO A 101 -12.79 2.50 -8.91
C PRO A 101 -11.76 3.62 -8.92
N VAL A 102 -10.62 3.39 -9.60
CA VAL A 102 -9.60 4.41 -9.85
C VAL A 102 -9.96 5.09 -11.17
N THR A 103 -10.65 6.21 -11.08
CA THR A 103 -10.98 7.05 -12.22
C THR A 103 -10.00 8.22 -12.32
N ASP A 104 -9.57 8.55 -13.52
CA ASP A 104 -8.72 9.71 -13.83
C ASP A 104 -7.39 9.78 -13.04
N GLY A 105 -6.84 8.60 -12.71
CA GLY A 105 -5.57 8.50 -11.94
C GLY A 105 -5.70 8.83 -10.45
N CYS A 106 -6.86 9.26 -10.00
CA CYS A 106 -7.16 9.54 -8.61
C CYS A 106 -8.24 8.59 -8.12
N GLY A 107 -7.88 7.64 -7.28
CA GLY A 107 -8.83 6.72 -6.67
C GLY A 107 -9.82 7.46 -5.75
N SER A 108 -10.96 6.83 -5.49
CA SER A 108 -11.87 7.26 -4.43
C SER A 108 -11.16 7.27 -3.07
N ALA A 109 -11.75 7.89 -2.07
CA ALA A 109 -11.27 7.72 -0.70
C ALA A 109 -11.33 6.23 -0.35
N ASN A 110 -10.32 5.75 0.40
CA ASN A 110 -10.29 4.36 0.84
C ASN A 110 -11.60 4.00 1.57
N GLN A 111 -12.21 2.89 1.23
CA GLN A 111 -13.47 2.42 1.85
C GLN A 111 -13.33 2.21 3.37
N LEU A 112 -12.11 1.96 3.85
CA LEU A 112 -11.80 1.80 5.28
C LEU A 112 -11.34 3.13 5.93
N CYS A 113 -11.43 4.26 5.22
CA CYS A 113 -10.90 5.55 5.68
C CYS A 113 -11.47 5.96 7.04
N GLU A 114 -12.77 5.80 7.25
CA GLU A 114 -13.42 6.13 8.51
C GLU A 114 -12.93 5.25 9.67
N ALA A 115 -12.77 3.95 9.42
CA ALA A 115 -12.22 3.02 10.42
C ALA A 115 -10.76 3.37 10.77
N TYR A 116 -9.93 3.69 9.77
CA TYR A 116 -8.56 4.17 10.01
C TYR A 116 -8.53 5.47 10.81
N GLU A 117 -9.41 6.42 10.50
CA GLU A 117 -9.48 7.69 11.22
C GLU A 117 -9.84 7.49 12.69
N ILE A 118 -10.84 6.64 12.99
CA ILE A 118 -11.23 6.29 14.35
C ILE A 118 -10.06 5.60 15.07
N PHE A 119 -9.44 4.62 14.43
CA PHE A 119 -8.32 3.87 14.98
C PHE A 119 -7.14 4.77 15.31
N PHE A 120 -6.67 5.58 14.37
CA PHE A 120 -5.52 6.46 14.57
C PHE A 120 -5.82 7.58 15.57
N ARG A 121 -7.02 8.14 15.59
CA ARG A 121 -7.44 9.10 16.60
C ARG A 121 -7.30 8.55 18.02
N TYR A 122 -7.74 7.30 18.20
CA TYR A 122 -7.65 6.63 19.51
C TYR A 122 -6.24 6.21 19.89
N THR A 123 -5.42 5.83 18.93
CA THR A 123 -4.09 5.23 19.16
C THR A 123 -2.93 6.19 18.97
N TRP A 124 -3.14 7.40 18.49
CA TRP A 124 -2.13 8.37 18.05
C TRP A 124 -0.98 8.54 19.04
N GLU A 125 -1.30 8.89 20.28
CA GLU A 125 -0.29 9.11 21.31
C GLU A 125 0.50 7.84 21.67
N ARG A 126 -0.18 6.70 21.66
CA ARG A 126 0.44 5.39 21.93
C ARG A 126 1.40 4.99 20.82
N ILE A 127 0.99 5.17 19.58
CA ILE A 127 1.82 4.92 18.39
C ILE A 127 3.09 5.77 18.45
N HIS A 128 2.98 7.05 18.74
CA HIS A 128 4.15 7.95 18.85
C HIS A 128 5.08 7.55 19.99
N ARG A 129 4.56 7.20 21.15
CA ARG A 129 5.38 6.71 22.27
C ARG A 129 6.12 5.42 21.92
N LEU A 130 5.46 4.49 21.23
CA LEU A 130 6.10 3.26 20.73
C LEU A 130 7.17 3.58 19.68
N GLY A 131 6.91 4.50 18.76
CA GLY A 131 7.90 4.97 17.78
C GLY A 131 9.15 5.54 18.46
N GLN A 132 8.97 6.39 19.47
CA GLN A 132 10.09 6.93 20.27
C GLN A 132 10.87 5.83 21.00
N TYR A 133 10.19 4.85 21.58
CA TYR A 133 10.83 3.70 22.21
C TYR A 133 11.66 2.87 21.22
N ILE A 134 11.12 2.62 20.02
CA ILE A 134 11.83 1.92 18.93
C ILE A 134 13.11 2.69 18.58
N LEU A 135 13.02 4.01 18.35
CA LEU A 135 14.18 4.84 18.03
C LEU A 135 15.28 4.81 19.11
N GLN A 136 14.90 4.76 20.39
CA GLN A 136 15.88 4.70 21.48
C GLN A 136 16.58 3.35 21.60
N ARG A 137 15.90 2.26 21.20
CA ARG A 137 16.42 0.90 21.35
C ARG A 137 17.33 0.46 20.20
N TYR A 138 17.16 1.06 19.02
CA TYR A 138 17.89 0.67 17.80
C TYR A 138 18.85 1.78 17.30
N ARG A 139 19.10 2.77 18.13
CA ARG A 139 20.25 3.67 17.99
C ARG A 139 21.49 3.05 18.64
#